data_fa2c80a6d1dcb3bd6cc565462df3de39
#
_entry.id   fa2c80a6d1dcb3bd6cc565462df3de39
#
_cell.length_a   1.000
_cell.length_b   1.000
_cell.length_c   1.000
_cell.angle_alpha   90.00
_cell.angle_beta   90.00
_cell.angle_gamma   90.00
#
_symmetry.space_group_name_H-M   'P 1'
#
loop_
_entity.id
_entity.type
_entity.pdbx_description
1 polymer ?
#
loop_
_entity_poly.entity_id
_entity_poly.type
_entity_poly.pdbx_seq_one_letter_code
_entity_poly.pdbx_strand_id
1 'polypeptide(L)'
;NPYLDIRTDCVKVTEENLKELFADAQIVCEAFDNPVAKAMLVNGILEHFPEKKLVSATGMAGYESSNIISTKRMMKNFYLCGDRVTEPTYGNGLMAPRVAICAGHEANMITRLLLGEEDV
;
A
#
# COMPACT_ATOMS: atom_id res chain seq x y z
N ASN A 1 18.94 9.00 4.81
CA ASN A 1 18.74 10.35 5.35
C ASN A 1 19.05 10.32 6.86
N PRO A 2 20.15 10.96 7.33
CA PRO A 2 20.57 10.91 8.73
C PRO A 2 19.66 11.71 9.69
N TYR A 3 18.69 12.43 9.15
CA TYR A 3 17.77 13.26 9.95
C TYR A 3 16.42 12.58 10.22
N LEU A 4 16.25 11.35 9.73
CA LEU A 4 15.02 10.57 9.98
C LEU A 4 15.25 9.61 11.15
N ASP A 5 14.28 9.57 12.05
CA ASP A 5 14.18 8.51 13.06
C ASP A 5 13.51 7.29 12.42
N ILE A 6 14.29 6.25 12.16
CA ILE A 6 13.83 5.03 11.48
C ILE A 6 13.97 3.84 12.41
N ARG A 7 12.83 3.18 12.71
CA ARG A 7 12.80 1.87 13.34
C ARG A 7 12.61 0.79 12.28
N THR A 8 13.37 -0.29 12.40
CA THR A 8 13.25 -1.47 11.53
C THR A 8 12.97 -2.71 12.36
N ASP A 9 11.97 -3.50 11.95
CA ASP A 9 11.59 -4.75 12.58
C ASP A 9 11.68 -5.88 11.54
N CYS A 10 12.65 -6.79 11.72
CA CYS A 10 12.83 -7.94 10.82
C CYS A 10 11.96 -9.11 11.31
N VAL A 11 10.64 -8.99 11.08
CA VAL A 11 9.66 -9.99 11.52
C VAL A 11 8.67 -10.30 10.38
N LYS A 12 8.14 -11.52 10.38
CA LYS A 12 6.99 -11.83 9.54
C LYS A 12 5.74 -11.26 10.20
N VAL A 13 5.03 -10.39 9.46
CA VAL A 13 3.74 -9.86 9.93
C VAL A 13 2.69 -10.96 9.91
N THR A 14 1.97 -11.11 11.01
CA THR A 14 0.88 -12.07 11.20
C THR A 14 -0.31 -11.37 11.86
N GLU A 15 -1.48 -12.03 11.89
CA GLU A 15 -2.64 -11.50 12.59
C GLU A 15 -2.38 -11.29 14.09
N GLU A 16 -1.53 -12.14 14.71
CA GLU A 16 -1.23 -12.07 16.12
C GLU A 16 -0.35 -10.88 16.49
N ASN A 17 0.64 -10.51 15.64
CA ASN A 17 1.59 -9.44 15.94
C ASN A 17 1.24 -8.09 15.29
N LEU A 18 0.26 -8.06 14.37
CA LEU A 18 -0.13 -6.87 13.64
C LEU A 18 -0.49 -5.69 14.58
N LYS A 19 -1.24 -5.96 15.63
CA LYS A 19 -1.67 -4.91 16.57
C LYS A 19 -0.49 -4.24 17.26
N GLU A 20 0.48 -5.02 17.69
CA GLU A 20 1.67 -4.49 18.37
C GLU A 20 2.57 -3.72 17.39
N LEU A 21 2.80 -4.29 16.20
CA LEU A 21 3.68 -3.69 15.19
C LEU A 21 3.19 -2.33 14.69
N PHE A 22 1.89 -2.16 14.52
CA PHE A 22 1.31 -0.95 13.92
C PHE A 22 0.63 -0.03 14.93
N ALA A 23 0.72 -0.31 16.25
CA ALA A 23 0.04 0.48 17.29
C ALA A 23 0.33 1.97 17.18
N ASP A 24 1.58 2.36 17.00
CA ASP A 24 2.05 3.75 17.00
C ASP A 24 1.96 4.46 15.63
N ALA A 25 1.72 3.70 14.55
CA ALA A 25 1.64 4.27 13.21
C ALA A 25 0.29 4.99 13.00
N GLN A 26 0.30 6.19 12.47
CA GLN A 26 -0.91 6.91 12.06
C GLN A 26 -1.31 6.59 10.62
N ILE A 27 -0.30 6.37 9.77
CA ILE A 27 -0.45 6.00 8.37
C ILE A 27 0.27 4.68 8.16
N VAL A 28 -0.39 3.72 7.55
CA VAL A 28 0.18 2.41 7.20
C VAL A 28 0.25 2.29 5.68
N CYS A 29 1.43 1.92 5.17
CA CYS A 29 1.63 1.58 3.77
C CYS A 29 1.79 0.07 3.63
N GLU A 30 0.94 -0.56 2.84
CA GLU A 30 1.03 -1.97 2.52
C GLU A 30 1.76 -2.13 1.19
N ALA A 31 2.89 -2.82 1.18
CA ALA A 31 3.76 -3.03 0.02
C ALA A 31 4.20 -4.49 -0.13
N PHE A 32 3.39 -5.45 0.31
CA PHE A 32 3.67 -6.88 0.12
C PHE A 32 3.49 -7.29 -1.35
N ASP A 33 4.24 -8.29 -1.76
CA ASP A 33 4.12 -8.96 -3.07
C ASP A 33 3.12 -10.13 -3.07
N ASN A 34 2.90 -10.73 -1.89
CA ASN A 34 2.02 -11.88 -1.73
C ASN A 34 0.56 -11.45 -1.50
N PRO A 35 -0.41 -11.88 -2.33
CA PRO A 35 -1.80 -11.47 -2.21
C PRO A 35 -2.47 -11.84 -0.87
N VAL A 36 -2.10 -12.99 -0.28
CA VAL A 36 -2.64 -13.43 1.01
C VAL A 36 -2.14 -12.53 2.13
N ALA A 37 -0.84 -12.18 2.12
CA ALA A 37 -0.25 -11.26 3.09
C ALA A 37 -0.83 -9.84 2.94
N LYS A 38 -1.04 -9.35 1.71
CA LYS A 38 -1.76 -8.09 1.44
C LYS A 38 -3.15 -8.08 2.08
N ALA A 39 -3.95 -9.08 1.78
CA ALA A 39 -5.31 -9.17 2.30
C ALA A 39 -5.33 -9.25 3.83
N MET A 40 -4.44 -10.02 4.42
CA MET A 40 -4.31 -10.14 5.87
C MET A 40 -3.99 -8.78 6.52
N LEU A 41 -3.01 -8.04 6.01
CA LEU A 41 -2.66 -6.72 6.56
C LEU A 41 -3.79 -5.72 6.37
N VAL A 42 -4.34 -5.62 5.16
CA VAL A 42 -5.43 -4.67 4.87
C VAL A 42 -6.64 -4.93 5.77
N ASN A 43 -7.10 -6.18 5.84
CA ASN A 43 -8.22 -6.55 6.69
C ASN A 43 -7.93 -6.30 8.17
N GLY A 44 -6.73 -6.68 8.65
CA GLY A 44 -6.33 -6.47 10.03
C GLY A 44 -6.28 -4.99 10.43
N ILE A 45 -5.76 -4.13 9.57
CA ILE A 45 -5.73 -2.67 9.83
C ILE A 45 -7.15 -2.09 9.83
N LEU A 46 -7.98 -2.44 8.86
CA LEU A 46 -9.36 -1.95 8.79
C LEU A 46 -10.22 -2.42 9.98
N GLU A 47 -9.98 -3.64 10.48
CA GLU A 47 -10.72 -4.20 11.62
C GLU A 47 -10.27 -3.59 12.95
N HIS A 48 -8.95 -3.52 13.19
CA HIS A 48 -8.41 -3.17 14.51
C HIS A 48 -8.06 -1.69 14.66
N PHE A 49 -7.86 -0.98 13.57
CA PHE A 49 -7.44 0.41 13.53
C PHE A 49 -8.21 1.23 12.48
N PRO A 50 -9.55 1.28 12.54
CA PRO A 50 -10.37 1.93 11.51
C PRO A 50 -10.09 3.46 11.38
N GLU A 51 -9.45 4.05 12.38
CA GLU A 51 -9.05 5.47 12.39
C GLU A 51 -7.74 5.74 11.64
N LYS A 52 -6.89 4.72 11.44
CA LYS A 52 -5.61 4.88 10.75
C LYS A 52 -5.82 5.02 9.25
N LYS A 53 -4.96 5.82 8.63
CA LYS A 53 -4.91 5.90 7.17
C LYS A 53 -4.16 4.70 6.61
N LEU A 54 -4.76 3.99 5.66
CA LEU A 54 -4.17 2.84 4.99
C LEU A 54 -4.00 3.13 3.50
N VAL A 55 -2.79 2.99 3.00
CA VAL A 55 -2.46 3.07 1.58
C VAL A 55 -1.94 1.71 1.15
N SER A 56 -2.48 1.15 0.10
CA SER A 56 -2.11 -0.18 -0.43
C SER A 56 -2.07 -0.13 -1.95
N ALA A 57 -1.36 -1.07 -2.56
CA ALA A 57 -1.31 -1.24 -4.00
C ALA A 57 -2.02 -2.52 -4.46
N THR A 58 -2.60 -2.48 -5.64
CA THR A 58 -3.02 -3.68 -6.35
C THR A 58 -1.82 -4.40 -6.95
N GLY A 59 -1.95 -5.66 -7.27
CA GLY A 59 -1.02 -6.34 -8.15
C GLY A 59 -0.92 -5.60 -9.49
N MET A 60 0.30 -5.50 -10.02
CA MET A 60 0.59 -4.83 -11.28
C MET A 60 1.30 -5.81 -12.20
N ALA A 61 0.86 -5.94 -13.44
CA ALA A 61 1.50 -6.82 -14.41
C ALA A 61 1.45 -6.22 -15.83
N GLY A 62 2.23 -6.80 -16.72
CA GLY A 62 2.22 -6.43 -18.12
C GLY A 62 2.73 -5.03 -18.43
N TYR A 63 2.40 -4.55 -19.61
CA TYR A 63 2.88 -3.30 -20.21
C TYR A 63 1.77 -2.40 -20.72
N GLU A 64 0.55 -2.58 -20.19
CA GLU A 64 -0.59 -1.70 -20.51
C GLU A 64 -0.27 -0.23 -20.17
N SER A 65 -1.08 0.67 -20.70
CA SER A 65 -0.88 2.10 -20.51
C SER A 65 -0.70 2.47 -19.04
N SER A 66 0.32 3.24 -18.73
CA SER A 66 0.53 3.79 -17.40
C SER A 66 -0.57 4.75 -16.96
N ASN A 67 -1.33 5.32 -17.91
CA ASN A 67 -2.42 6.25 -17.61
C ASN A 67 -3.62 5.60 -16.91
N ILE A 68 -3.71 4.26 -16.88
CA ILE A 68 -4.75 3.57 -16.11
C ILE A 68 -4.37 3.36 -14.64
N ILE A 69 -3.11 3.60 -14.27
CA ILE A 69 -2.66 3.53 -12.89
C ILE A 69 -3.16 4.78 -12.17
N SER A 70 -3.87 4.59 -11.08
CA SER A 70 -4.49 5.68 -10.34
C SER A 70 -4.56 5.38 -8.86
N THR A 71 -4.68 6.42 -8.04
CA THR A 71 -5.04 6.31 -6.63
C THR A 71 -6.54 6.48 -6.48
N LYS A 72 -7.19 5.63 -5.71
CA LYS A 72 -8.61 5.76 -5.38
C LYS A 72 -8.84 5.65 -3.88
N ARG A 73 -9.70 6.53 -3.36
CA ARG A 73 -10.19 6.43 -1.99
C ARG A 73 -11.32 5.39 -1.97
N MET A 74 -11.07 4.23 -1.39
CA MET A 74 -12.01 3.11 -1.35
C MET A 74 -12.97 3.20 -0.17
N MET A 75 -12.47 3.71 0.96
CA MET A 75 -13.23 3.99 2.19
C MET A 75 -12.70 5.27 2.82
N LYS A 76 -13.32 5.73 3.91
CA LYS A 76 -12.93 6.97 4.61
C LYS A 76 -11.43 7.09 4.83
N ASN A 77 -10.77 5.98 5.22
CA ASN A 77 -9.35 5.95 5.57
C ASN A 77 -8.54 4.94 4.75
N PHE A 78 -9.09 4.41 3.66
CA PHE A 78 -8.43 3.42 2.82
C PHE A 78 -8.27 3.92 1.38
N TYR A 79 -7.03 3.92 0.91
CA TYR A 79 -6.61 4.34 -0.41
C TYR A 79 -5.95 3.18 -1.14
N LEU A 80 -6.32 2.96 -2.40
CA LEU A 80 -5.80 1.88 -3.23
C LEU A 80 -5.18 2.44 -4.49
N CYS A 81 -3.91 2.12 -4.71
CA CYS A 81 -3.13 2.51 -5.88
C CYS A 81 -3.00 1.34 -6.87
N GLY A 82 -3.00 1.64 -8.15
CA GLY A 82 -2.79 0.63 -9.19
C GLY A 82 -3.80 0.71 -10.32
N ASP A 83 -3.76 -0.28 -11.22
CA ASP A 83 -4.68 -0.37 -12.36
C ASP A 83 -5.94 -1.19 -12.05
N ARG A 84 -5.88 -2.06 -11.03
CA ARG A 84 -6.98 -2.93 -10.57
C ARG A 84 -7.54 -3.89 -11.64
N VAL A 85 -6.77 -4.10 -12.69
CA VAL A 85 -7.17 -4.91 -13.86
C VAL A 85 -6.18 -6.03 -14.13
N THR A 86 -4.88 -5.76 -13.94
CA THR A 86 -3.83 -6.70 -14.29
C THR A 86 -3.31 -7.48 -13.08
N GLU A 87 -3.12 -8.79 -13.27
CA GLU A 87 -2.52 -9.68 -12.28
C GLU A 87 -1.31 -10.38 -12.89
N PRO A 88 -0.23 -10.62 -12.11
CA PRO A 88 0.90 -11.40 -12.58
C PRO A 88 0.47 -12.83 -12.91
N THR A 89 0.71 -13.24 -14.15
CA THR A 89 0.46 -14.60 -14.64
C THR A 89 1.63 -15.09 -15.47
N TYR A 90 1.60 -16.36 -15.83
CA TYR A 90 2.59 -16.89 -16.78
C TYR A 90 2.50 -16.12 -18.12
N GLY A 91 3.62 -15.54 -18.54
CA GLY A 91 3.69 -14.70 -19.74
C GLY A 91 3.27 -13.24 -19.54
N ASN A 92 2.74 -12.86 -18.37
CA ASN A 92 2.39 -11.48 -18.02
C ASN A 92 3.00 -11.10 -16.66
N GLY A 93 4.32 -10.92 -16.66
CA GLY A 93 5.09 -10.64 -15.47
C GLY A 93 5.03 -9.18 -15.01
N LEU A 94 5.65 -8.93 -13.87
CA LEU A 94 5.84 -7.60 -13.34
C LEU A 94 6.83 -6.81 -14.20
N MET A 95 6.47 -5.59 -14.59
CA MET A 95 7.34 -4.68 -15.34
C MET A 95 7.71 -3.50 -14.46
N ALA A 96 9.01 -3.35 -14.21
CA ALA A 96 9.55 -2.34 -13.31
C ALA A 96 9.02 -0.90 -13.55
N PRO A 97 8.86 -0.40 -14.79
CA PRO A 97 8.32 0.94 -15.00
C PRO A 97 6.91 1.13 -14.43
N ARG A 98 6.02 0.16 -14.63
CA ARG A 98 4.65 0.24 -14.12
C ARG A 98 4.60 0.10 -12.60
N VAL A 99 5.40 -0.80 -12.05
CA VAL A 99 5.53 -0.97 -10.59
C VAL A 99 6.05 0.31 -9.96
N ALA A 100 7.05 0.96 -10.56
CA ALA A 100 7.59 2.23 -10.07
C ALA A 100 6.56 3.38 -10.10
N ILE A 101 5.72 3.44 -11.14
CA ILE A 101 4.64 4.43 -11.21
C ILE A 101 3.62 4.17 -10.09
N CYS A 102 3.22 2.93 -9.87
CA CYS A 102 2.31 2.58 -8.78
C CYS A 102 2.89 2.94 -7.40
N ALA A 103 4.14 2.60 -7.16
CA ALA A 103 4.85 2.98 -5.93
C ALA A 103 4.95 4.51 -5.76
N GLY A 104 5.10 5.25 -6.87
CA GLY A 104 5.03 6.71 -6.87
C GLY A 104 3.66 7.24 -6.43
N HIS A 105 2.59 6.60 -6.88
CA HIS A 105 1.23 6.93 -6.42
C HIS A 105 1.07 6.70 -4.91
N GLU A 106 1.54 5.57 -4.38
CA GLU A 106 1.49 5.30 -2.94
C GLU A 106 2.28 6.34 -2.14
N ALA A 107 3.53 6.58 -2.52
CA ALA A 107 4.40 7.54 -1.86
C ALA A 107 3.82 8.97 -1.87
N ASN A 108 3.26 9.39 -3.02
CA ASN A 108 2.61 10.69 -3.14
C ASN A 108 1.35 10.78 -2.26
N MET A 109 0.52 9.74 -2.23
CA MET A 109 -0.68 9.74 -1.38
C MET A 109 -0.30 9.83 0.10
N ILE A 110 0.71 9.08 0.55
CA ILE A 110 1.23 9.14 1.92
C ILE A 110 1.72 10.56 2.24
N THR A 111 2.48 11.18 1.33
CA THR A 111 2.96 12.55 1.50
C THR A 111 1.78 13.54 1.67
N ARG A 112 0.75 13.42 0.84
CA ARG A 112 -0.46 14.24 0.94
C ARG A 112 -1.15 14.06 2.29
N LEU A 113 -1.34 12.82 2.73
CA LEU A 113 -1.92 12.50 4.04
C LEU A 113 -1.12 13.09 5.22
N LEU A 114 0.21 13.07 5.14
CA LEU A 114 1.08 13.70 6.15
C LEU A 114 0.90 15.22 6.20
N LEU A 115 0.54 15.83 5.06
CA LEU A 115 0.26 17.28 4.94
C LEU A 115 -1.22 17.63 5.24
N GLY A 116 -2.04 16.65 5.58
CA GLY A 116 -3.46 16.85 5.89
C GLY A 116 -4.38 16.85 4.67
N GLU A 117 -3.88 16.51 3.49
CA GLU A 117 -4.65 16.43 2.25
C GLU A 117 -5.21 15.02 2.06
N GLU A 118 -6.53 14.88 2.12
CA GLU A 118 -7.21 13.58 2.03
C GLU A 118 -7.79 13.26 0.63
N ASP A 119 -7.79 14.20 -0.27
CA ASP A 119 -8.25 14.01 -1.65
C ASP A 119 -7.21 13.25 -2.49
N VAL A 120 -7.67 12.47 -3.46
CA VAL A 120 -6.82 11.71 -4.37
C VAL A 120 -6.43 12.45 -5.62
#